data_29d4d22882f41505f235111c339182a2
#
_entry.id   29d4d22882f41505f235111c339182a2
#
_cell.length_a   1.000
_cell.length_b   1.000
_cell.length_c   1.000
_cell.angle_alpha   90.00
_cell.angle_beta   90.00
_cell.angle_gamma   90.00
#
_symmetry.space_group_name_H-M   'P 1'
#
loop_
_entity.id
_entity.type
_entity.pdbx_description
1 polymer ?
#
loop_
_entity_poly.entity_id
_entity_poly.type
_entity_poly.pdbx_seq_one_letter_code
_entity_poly.pdbx_strand_id
1 'polypeptide(L)'
;EFEWCGQRYDGRGKRVDESLDAVLQVLSGEWTSYDGEHVQFGRLKMPPAPTERVPVFIGGHTPVALRRTARFGDGWTSAMIGIDEFRDVHGELTGMLSAAGRQTDGFAFQVASSDRYGLDGYKELEAAGATDVVTVPWVFYGVPMDGELEAKQDGLRQFAADILEKW
;
A
#
# COMPACT_ATOMS: atom_id res chain seq x y z
N GLU A 1 3.01 0.55 21.35
CA GLU A 1 2.12 -0.39 20.64
C GLU A 1 2.72 -1.80 20.52
N PHE A 2 3.97 -1.96 20.04
CA PHE A 2 4.62 -3.28 19.92
C PHE A 2 4.62 -4.05 21.24
N GLU A 3 4.96 -3.41 22.34
CA GLU A 3 4.96 -4.02 23.68
C GLU A 3 3.56 -4.49 24.10
N TRP A 4 2.52 -3.71 23.78
CA TRP A 4 1.13 -4.07 24.06
C TRP A 4 0.69 -5.33 23.30
N CYS A 5 1.28 -5.54 22.13
CA CYS A 5 1.07 -6.75 21.33
C CYS A 5 2.04 -7.89 21.67
N GLY A 6 2.84 -7.76 22.75
CA GLY A 6 3.85 -8.75 23.13
C GLY A 6 4.98 -8.89 22.10
N GLN A 7 5.23 -7.86 21.28
CA GLN A 7 6.20 -7.88 20.21
C GLN A 7 7.37 -6.93 20.49
N ARG A 8 8.57 -7.31 20.05
CA ARG A 8 9.74 -6.44 20.10
C ARG A 8 9.74 -5.52 18.88
N TYR A 9 10.09 -4.26 19.09
CA TYR A 9 10.28 -3.29 17.99
C TYR A 9 11.51 -3.66 17.14
N ASP A 10 12.61 -4.05 17.81
CA ASP A 10 13.84 -4.45 17.14
C ASP A 10 13.64 -5.74 16.32
N GLY A 11 14.30 -5.78 15.16
CA GLY A 11 14.18 -6.92 14.25
C GLY A 11 12.86 -7.00 13.48
N ARG A 12 11.94 -6.03 13.67
CA ARG A 12 10.62 -6.03 13.01
C ARG A 12 10.69 -6.20 11.49
N GLY A 13 11.72 -5.61 10.85
CA GLY A 13 11.90 -5.71 9.41
C GLY A 13 12.12 -7.15 8.93
N LYS A 14 13.02 -7.89 9.58
CA LYS A 14 13.25 -9.31 9.26
C LYS A 14 12.02 -10.16 9.53
N ARG A 15 11.33 -9.90 10.66
CA ARG A 15 10.10 -10.59 11.00
C ARG A 15 8.99 -10.35 9.97
N VAL A 16 8.86 -9.11 9.47
CA VAL A 16 7.88 -8.79 8.40
C VAL A 16 8.25 -9.51 7.11
N ASP A 17 9.53 -9.52 6.71
CA ASP A 17 9.98 -10.20 5.49
C ASP A 17 9.65 -11.70 5.54
N GLU A 18 9.93 -12.34 6.66
CA GLU A 18 9.62 -13.75 6.89
C GLU A 18 8.12 -14.03 6.96
N SER A 19 7.36 -13.14 7.63
CA SER A 19 5.90 -13.24 7.70
C SER A 19 5.25 -13.10 6.33
N LEU A 20 5.73 -12.20 5.47
CA LEU A 20 5.24 -12.03 4.10
C LEU A 20 5.48 -13.31 3.28
N ASP A 21 6.68 -13.89 3.38
CA ASP A 21 7.00 -15.12 2.67
C ASP A 21 6.09 -16.28 3.12
N ALA A 22 5.92 -16.44 4.42
CA ALA A 22 5.04 -17.47 5.00
C ALA A 22 3.56 -17.27 4.59
N VAL A 23 3.04 -16.03 4.66
CA VAL A 23 1.67 -15.70 4.27
C VAL A 23 1.43 -15.99 2.79
N LEU A 24 2.35 -15.60 1.90
CA LEU A 24 2.22 -15.86 0.48
C LEU A 24 2.18 -17.36 0.16
N GLN A 25 2.95 -18.18 0.90
CA GLN A 25 2.88 -19.62 0.77
C GLN A 25 1.53 -20.19 1.23
N VAL A 26 0.99 -19.71 2.35
CA VAL A 26 -0.33 -20.15 2.85
C VAL A 26 -1.45 -19.73 1.90
N LEU A 27 -1.39 -18.53 1.33
CA LEU A 27 -2.38 -18.00 0.38
C LEU A 27 -2.37 -18.75 -0.96
N SER A 28 -1.34 -19.52 -1.28
CA SER A 28 -1.33 -20.38 -2.48
C SER A 28 -2.42 -21.45 -2.46
N GLY A 29 -2.96 -21.77 -1.28
CA GLY A 29 -3.94 -22.84 -1.10
C GLY A 29 -3.35 -24.25 -1.19
N GLU A 30 -2.04 -24.40 -1.29
CA GLU A 30 -1.38 -25.68 -1.29
C GLU A 30 -0.99 -26.13 0.13
N TRP A 31 -0.65 -27.41 0.26
CA TRP A 31 -0.09 -27.90 1.51
C TRP A 31 1.29 -27.28 1.74
N THR A 32 1.44 -26.52 2.81
CA THR A 32 2.69 -25.85 3.15
C THR A 32 3.09 -26.07 4.61
N SER A 33 4.38 -25.89 4.90
CA SER A 33 4.95 -25.77 6.24
C SER A 33 6.01 -24.69 6.19
N TYR A 34 6.28 -24.05 7.29
CA TYR A 34 7.29 -23.00 7.40
C TYR A 34 8.14 -23.22 8.64
N ASP A 35 9.46 -23.11 8.49
CA ASP A 35 10.44 -23.28 9.57
C ASP A 35 11.47 -22.15 9.51
N GLY A 36 11.05 -20.95 9.95
CA GLY A 36 11.86 -19.75 10.00
C GLY A 36 12.32 -19.39 11.42
N GLU A 37 13.00 -18.27 11.53
CA GLU A 37 13.47 -17.72 12.82
C GLU A 37 12.30 -17.14 13.64
N HIS A 38 11.33 -16.53 12.98
CA HIS A 38 10.22 -15.78 13.60
C HIS A 38 8.85 -16.42 13.36
N VAL A 39 8.71 -17.18 12.30
CA VAL A 39 7.46 -17.86 11.92
C VAL A 39 7.73 -19.34 11.77
N GLN A 40 7.00 -20.17 12.52
CA GLN A 40 7.11 -21.63 12.44
C GLN A 40 5.73 -22.26 12.50
N PHE A 41 5.44 -23.13 11.56
CA PHE A 41 4.24 -23.95 11.59
C PHE A 41 4.44 -25.26 10.84
N GLY A 42 3.81 -26.32 11.36
CA GLY A 42 3.79 -27.62 10.72
C GLY A 42 2.91 -27.63 9.44
N ARG A 43 2.85 -28.79 8.79
CA ARG A 43 2.10 -28.96 7.55
C ARG A 43 0.62 -28.56 7.71
N LEU A 44 0.19 -27.55 6.99
CA LEU A 44 -1.19 -27.08 6.95
C LEU A 44 -1.64 -26.72 5.52
N LYS A 45 -2.95 -26.59 5.34
CA LYS A 45 -3.59 -26.06 4.14
C LYS A 45 -4.75 -25.18 4.59
N MET A 46 -4.92 -24.02 4.00
CA MET A 46 -5.98 -23.06 4.32
C MET A 46 -7.09 -23.06 3.25
N PRO A 47 -8.16 -23.83 3.44
CA PRO A 47 -9.34 -23.76 2.58
C PRO A 47 -10.41 -22.81 3.16
N PRO A 48 -11.18 -22.08 2.32
CA PRO A 48 -10.94 -21.93 0.89
C PRO A 48 -9.73 -21.03 0.60
N ALA A 49 -8.94 -21.39 -0.40
CA ALA A 49 -7.90 -20.51 -0.91
C ALA A 49 -8.51 -19.39 -1.75
N PRO A 50 -7.83 -18.23 -1.88
CA PRO A 50 -8.21 -17.20 -2.83
C PRO A 50 -8.27 -17.79 -4.26
N THR A 51 -9.32 -17.44 -5.02
CA THR A 51 -9.46 -17.86 -6.41
C THR A 51 -8.52 -17.10 -7.35
N GLU A 52 -8.08 -15.93 -6.92
CA GLU A 52 -7.13 -15.07 -7.62
C GLU A 52 -5.99 -14.68 -6.66
N ARG A 53 -4.85 -14.28 -7.21
CA ARG A 53 -3.74 -13.78 -6.39
C ARG A 53 -4.19 -12.57 -5.60
N VAL A 54 -3.99 -12.60 -4.28
CA VAL A 54 -4.21 -11.44 -3.41
C VAL A 54 -3.04 -10.48 -3.59
N PRO A 55 -3.29 -9.23 -4.06
CA PRO A 55 -2.22 -8.27 -4.24
C PRO A 55 -1.68 -7.78 -2.89
N VAL A 56 -0.36 -7.63 -2.80
CA VAL A 56 0.34 -7.18 -1.60
C VAL A 56 0.85 -5.76 -1.81
N PHE A 57 0.34 -4.83 -1.01
CA PHE A 57 0.82 -3.45 -0.97
C PHE A 57 1.75 -3.25 0.22
N ILE A 58 2.92 -2.68 -0.02
CA ILE A 58 3.93 -2.45 1.03
C ILE A 58 4.16 -0.97 1.20
N GLY A 59 4.05 -0.51 2.46
CA GLY A 59 4.24 0.89 2.82
C GLY A 59 5.67 1.21 3.27
N GLY A 60 5.98 2.50 3.24
CA GLY A 60 7.20 3.07 3.76
C GLY A 60 8.13 3.67 2.71
N HIS A 61 8.87 4.70 3.12
CA HIS A 61 9.70 5.54 2.23
C HIS A 61 11.21 5.26 2.40
N THR A 62 11.58 4.38 3.33
CA THR A 62 13.00 4.07 3.55
C THR A 62 13.53 3.10 2.49
N PRO A 63 14.83 3.12 2.16
CA PRO A 63 15.42 2.18 1.21
C PRO A 63 15.17 0.70 1.57
N VAL A 64 15.05 0.38 2.87
CA VAL A 64 14.71 -0.99 3.31
C VAL A 64 13.28 -1.35 2.95
N ALA A 65 12.33 -0.41 3.12
CA ALA A 65 10.93 -0.61 2.75
C ALA A 65 10.79 -0.74 1.23
N LEU A 66 11.47 0.11 0.45
CA LEU A 66 11.45 0.04 -1.02
C LEU A 66 12.04 -1.27 -1.54
N ARG A 67 13.14 -1.76 -0.97
CA ARG A 67 13.65 -3.11 -1.31
C ARG A 67 12.66 -4.23 -0.99
N ARG A 68 11.96 -4.13 0.13
CA ARG A 68 10.89 -5.08 0.48
C ARG A 68 9.76 -5.03 -0.54
N THR A 69 9.35 -3.83 -0.93
CA THR A 69 8.33 -3.60 -1.96
C THR A 69 8.76 -4.21 -3.29
N ALA A 70 9.99 -3.96 -3.72
CA ALA A 70 10.53 -4.54 -4.95
C ALA A 70 10.61 -6.09 -4.89
N ARG A 71 10.75 -6.68 -3.71
CA ARG A 71 10.81 -8.14 -3.54
C ARG A 71 9.42 -8.79 -3.50
N PHE A 72 8.50 -8.27 -2.71
CA PHE A 72 7.25 -8.95 -2.36
C PHE A 72 6.00 -8.24 -2.88
N GLY A 73 6.05 -6.91 -3.11
CA GLY A 73 4.87 -6.09 -3.37
C GLY A 73 4.34 -6.23 -4.80
N ASP A 74 3.03 -6.18 -4.92
CA ASP A 74 2.34 -5.92 -6.18
C ASP A 74 2.02 -4.42 -6.32
N GLY A 75 2.21 -3.68 -5.23
CA GLY A 75 2.12 -2.23 -5.17
C GLY A 75 2.86 -1.63 -3.98
N TRP A 76 3.08 -0.33 -4.06
CA TRP A 76 3.58 0.50 -2.99
C TRP A 76 2.50 1.47 -2.51
N THR A 77 2.45 1.73 -1.21
CA THR A 77 1.54 2.74 -0.65
C THR A 77 2.31 3.75 0.20
N SER A 78 2.04 5.03 -0.01
CA SER A 78 2.64 6.08 0.80
C SER A 78 1.87 6.29 2.11
N ALA A 79 2.58 6.78 3.13
CA ALA A 79 2.00 7.75 4.06
C ALA A 79 1.88 9.11 3.37
N MET A 80 1.53 10.19 4.09
CA MET A 80 1.47 11.55 3.53
C MET A 80 2.80 11.93 2.87
N ILE A 81 2.79 12.21 1.55
CA ILE A 81 3.98 12.50 0.75
C ILE A 81 3.74 13.68 -0.19
N GLY A 82 4.74 14.54 -0.38
CA GLY A 82 4.72 15.57 -1.42
C GLY A 82 5.07 15.01 -2.80
N ILE A 83 4.66 15.70 -3.87
CA ILE A 83 4.83 15.20 -5.24
C ILE A 83 6.30 15.03 -5.63
N ASP A 84 7.18 15.88 -5.14
CA ASP A 84 8.62 15.80 -5.50
C ASP A 84 9.28 14.59 -4.83
N GLU A 85 8.98 14.34 -3.55
CA GLU A 85 9.41 13.11 -2.86
C GLU A 85 8.79 11.86 -3.50
N PHE A 86 7.54 11.94 -3.95
CA PHE A 86 6.89 10.84 -4.67
C PHE A 86 7.62 10.51 -5.99
N ARG A 87 8.01 11.52 -6.76
CA ARG A 87 8.80 11.32 -7.99
C ARG A 87 10.11 10.60 -7.72
N ASP A 88 10.82 10.98 -6.65
CA ASP A 88 12.05 10.33 -6.24
C ASP A 88 11.83 8.87 -5.87
N VAL A 89 10.83 8.58 -5.03
CA VAL A 89 10.45 7.21 -4.64
C VAL A 89 10.01 6.38 -5.84
N HIS A 90 9.21 6.95 -6.74
CA HIS A 90 8.76 6.27 -7.97
C HIS A 90 9.95 5.87 -8.84
N GLY A 91 10.89 6.79 -9.07
CA GLY A 91 12.10 6.53 -9.84
C GLY A 91 12.99 5.45 -9.21
N GLU A 92 13.23 5.55 -7.89
CA GLU A 92 14.04 4.57 -7.15
C GLU A 92 13.40 3.17 -7.19
N LEU A 93 12.10 3.08 -6.89
CA LEU A 93 11.40 1.80 -6.85
C LEU A 93 11.28 1.17 -8.25
N THR A 94 11.00 1.95 -9.28
CA THR A 94 10.98 1.49 -10.67
C THR A 94 12.36 0.93 -11.09
N GLY A 95 13.44 1.59 -10.70
CA GLY A 95 14.80 1.09 -10.89
C GLY A 95 15.07 -0.23 -10.17
N MET A 96 14.61 -0.36 -8.90
CA MET A 96 14.73 -1.59 -8.13
C MET A 96 13.94 -2.76 -8.73
N LEU A 97 12.71 -2.52 -9.19
CA LEU A 97 11.86 -3.52 -9.86
C LEU A 97 12.54 -4.01 -11.14
N SER A 98 13.03 -3.10 -11.98
CA SER A 98 13.75 -3.43 -13.21
C SER A 98 15.00 -4.25 -12.93
N ALA A 99 15.81 -3.85 -11.94
CA ALA A 99 17.00 -4.59 -11.53
C ALA A 99 16.68 -6.00 -11.00
N ALA A 100 15.49 -6.19 -10.42
CA ALA A 100 14.99 -7.50 -9.99
C ALA A 100 14.33 -8.30 -11.14
N GLY A 101 14.33 -7.82 -12.37
CA GLY A 101 13.69 -8.45 -13.52
C GLY A 101 12.16 -8.45 -13.44
N ARG A 102 11.57 -7.55 -12.64
CA ARG A 102 10.12 -7.42 -12.49
C ARG A 102 9.58 -6.35 -13.44
N GLN A 103 8.42 -6.61 -13.99
CA GLN A 103 7.70 -5.63 -14.81
C GLN A 103 7.09 -4.55 -13.91
N THR A 104 7.05 -3.33 -14.41
CA THR A 104 6.34 -2.21 -13.78
C THR A 104 4.90 -2.09 -14.28
N ASP A 105 4.59 -2.72 -15.41
CA ASP A 105 3.23 -2.79 -15.92
C ASP A 105 2.34 -3.56 -14.94
N GLY A 106 1.24 -2.92 -14.53
CA GLY A 106 0.34 -3.44 -13.50
C GLY A 106 0.84 -3.29 -12.05
N PHE A 107 2.01 -2.68 -11.83
CA PHE A 107 2.47 -2.37 -10.47
C PHE A 107 1.77 -1.10 -9.97
N ALA A 108 1.15 -1.18 -8.79
CA ALA A 108 0.38 -0.06 -8.26
C ALA A 108 1.24 0.90 -7.43
N PHE A 109 1.05 2.21 -7.67
CA PHE A 109 1.59 3.29 -6.84
C PHE A 109 0.44 4.05 -6.20
N GLN A 110 0.13 3.69 -4.96
CA GLN A 110 -0.96 4.28 -4.20
C GLN A 110 -0.46 5.43 -3.33
N VAL A 111 -0.93 6.65 -3.60
CA VAL A 111 -0.41 7.88 -3.02
C VAL A 111 -1.42 8.57 -2.12
N ALA A 112 -1.06 8.79 -0.85
CA ALA A 112 -1.71 9.76 0.04
C ALA A 112 -0.90 11.07 -0.03
N SER A 113 -1.38 12.04 -0.80
CA SER A 113 -0.64 13.29 -1.02
C SER A 113 -0.76 14.27 0.13
N SER A 114 0.31 15.02 0.39
CA SER A 114 0.36 16.11 1.36
C SER A 114 0.25 17.50 0.72
N ASP A 115 0.33 17.61 -0.61
CA ASP A 115 0.42 18.89 -1.33
C ASP A 115 -0.32 18.95 -2.67
N ARG A 116 -0.92 17.86 -3.12
CA ARG A 116 -1.70 17.78 -4.37
C ARG A 116 -3.11 17.29 -4.10
N TYR A 117 -4.09 18.18 -4.33
CA TYR A 117 -5.49 17.95 -4.03
C TYR A 117 -6.38 18.44 -5.18
N GLY A 118 -7.62 17.93 -5.22
CA GLY A 118 -8.57 18.26 -6.25
C GLY A 118 -8.19 17.67 -7.62
N LEU A 119 -9.01 17.96 -8.63
CA LEU A 119 -8.89 17.36 -9.95
C LEU A 119 -7.50 17.59 -10.59
N ASP A 120 -7.03 18.84 -10.57
CA ASP A 120 -5.73 19.17 -11.18
C ASP A 120 -4.57 18.55 -10.42
N GLY A 121 -4.60 18.59 -9.07
CA GLY A 121 -3.57 17.97 -8.23
C GLY A 121 -3.50 16.45 -8.42
N TYR A 122 -4.64 15.79 -8.57
CA TYR A 122 -4.68 14.33 -8.82
C TYR A 122 -4.19 13.98 -10.23
N LYS A 123 -4.47 14.80 -11.25
CA LYS A 123 -3.87 14.63 -12.57
C LYS A 123 -2.35 14.85 -12.58
N GLU A 124 -1.83 15.76 -11.74
CA GLU A 124 -0.38 15.90 -11.57
C GLU A 124 0.24 14.64 -10.91
N LEU A 125 -0.43 14.02 -9.94
CA LEU A 125 0.01 12.77 -9.34
C LEU A 125 -0.01 11.61 -10.35
N GLU A 126 -1.07 11.49 -11.15
CA GLU A 126 -1.17 10.50 -12.24
C GLU A 126 -0.02 10.70 -13.25
N ALA A 127 0.22 11.93 -13.69
CA ALA A 127 1.32 12.26 -14.58
C ALA A 127 2.71 11.97 -13.99
N ALA A 128 2.83 11.96 -12.65
CA ALA A 128 4.04 11.57 -11.93
C ALA A 128 4.16 10.05 -11.73
N GLY A 129 3.15 9.26 -12.11
CA GLY A 129 3.16 7.80 -12.04
C GLY A 129 2.29 7.18 -10.95
N ALA A 130 1.46 7.97 -10.24
CA ALA A 130 0.48 7.42 -9.31
C ALA A 130 -0.62 6.66 -10.07
N THR A 131 -0.96 5.46 -9.60
CA THR A 131 -2.08 4.67 -10.14
C THR A 131 -3.34 4.86 -9.32
N ASP A 132 -3.17 5.17 -8.04
CA ASP A 132 -4.25 5.31 -7.09
C ASP A 132 -3.97 6.48 -6.14
N VAL A 133 -5.02 7.21 -5.75
CA VAL A 133 -4.94 8.25 -4.72
C VAL A 133 -5.77 7.86 -3.51
N VAL A 134 -5.13 7.86 -2.34
CA VAL A 134 -5.81 7.67 -1.06
C VAL A 134 -6.15 9.02 -0.47
N THR A 135 -7.42 9.25 -0.20
CA THR A 135 -7.90 10.53 0.30
C THR A 135 -9.08 10.35 1.27
N VAL A 136 -9.38 11.42 2.01
CA VAL A 136 -10.56 11.53 2.86
C VAL A 136 -11.45 12.64 2.31
N PRO A 137 -12.36 12.32 1.38
CA PRO A 137 -13.02 13.31 0.53
C PRO A 137 -13.77 14.41 1.27
N TRP A 138 -14.52 14.08 2.33
CA TRP A 138 -15.35 15.07 3.03
C TRP A 138 -14.56 16.16 3.76
N VAL A 139 -13.27 15.92 4.06
CA VAL A 139 -12.42 16.93 4.72
C VAL A 139 -12.19 18.14 3.82
N PHE A 140 -12.16 17.96 2.50
CA PHE A 140 -12.02 19.06 1.53
C PHE A 140 -13.24 19.98 1.49
N TYR A 141 -14.37 19.54 2.01
CA TYR A 141 -15.62 20.29 2.14
C TYR A 141 -15.90 20.77 3.56
N GLY A 142 -14.85 20.80 4.41
CA GLY A 142 -14.92 21.36 5.76
C GLY A 142 -15.55 20.44 6.79
N VAL A 143 -15.78 19.17 6.48
CA VAL A 143 -16.32 18.20 7.43
C VAL A 143 -15.16 17.53 8.18
N PRO A 144 -15.08 17.65 9.53
CA PRO A 144 -13.99 17.05 10.29
C PRO A 144 -14.10 15.52 10.36
N MET A 145 -13.02 14.85 10.81
CA MET A 145 -12.95 13.39 10.90
C MET A 145 -14.02 12.79 11.82
N ASP A 146 -14.40 13.51 12.88
CA ASP A 146 -15.44 13.17 13.85
C ASP A 146 -16.82 13.81 13.50
N GLY A 147 -16.96 14.42 12.32
CA GLY A 147 -18.20 15.03 11.86
C GLY A 147 -19.34 14.04 11.68
N GLU A 148 -20.56 14.57 11.64
CA GLU A 148 -21.79 13.79 11.50
C GLU A 148 -21.82 12.99 10.19
N LEU A 149 -22.46 11.82 10.20
CA LEU A 149 -22.52 10.90 9.06
C LEU A 149 -23.14 11.53 7.83
N GLU A 150 -24.22 12.28 8.00
CA GLU A 150 -24.92 12.95 6.89
C GLU A 150 -24.01 13.96 6.19
N ALA A 151 -23.30 14.79 6.97
CA ALA A 151 -22.33 15.75 6.41
C ALA A 151 -21.18 15.06 5.66
N LYS A 152 -20.68 13.92 6.16
CA LYS A 152 -19.68 13.11 5.44
C LYS A 152 -20.21 12.56 4.13
N GLN A 153 -21.46 12.06 4.13
CA GLN A 153 -22.11 11.57 2.91
C GLN A 153 -22.29 12.69 1.87
N ASP A 154 -22.66 13.91 2.30
CA ASP A 154 -22.77 15.06 1.40
C ASP A 154 -21.41 15.45 0.84
N GLY A 155 -20.36 15.45 1.67
CA GLY A 155 -18.99 15.68 1.21
C GLY A 155 -18.52 14.63 0.19
N LEU A 156 -18.90 13.36 0.36
CA LEU A 156 -18.61 12.30 -0.62
C LEU A 156 -19.35 12.54 -1.95
N ARG A 157 -20.63 12.93 -1.92
CA ARG A 157 -21.41 13.26 -3.13
C ARG A 157 -20.79 14.43 -3.88
N GLN A 158 -20.39 15.46 -3.15
CA GLN A 158 -19.74 16.63 -3.73
C GLN A 158 -18.39 16.28 -4.35
N PHE A 159 -17.58 15.44 -3.68
CA PHE A 159 -16.32 14.92 -4.24
C PHE A 159 -16.56 14.14 -5.54
N ALA A 160 -17.59 13.31 -5.59
CA ALA A 160 -17.91 12.57 -6.80
C ALA A 160 -18.23 13.53 -7.97
N ALA A 161 -19.07 14.55 -7.74
CA ALA A 161 -19.42 15.54 -8.77
C ALA A 161 -18.23 16.43 -9.19
N ASP A 162 -17.35 16.78 -8.25
CA ASP A 162 -16.24 17.70 -8.52
C ASP A 162 -15.01 17.01 -9.12
N ILE A 163 -14.81 15.75 -8.81
CA ILE A 163 -13.62 14.99 -9.18
C ILE A 163 -13.94 13.81 -10.10
N LEU A 164 -14.76 12.84 -9.64
CA LEU A 164 -14.94 11.58 -10.36
C LEU A 164 -15.71 11.74 -11.68
N GLU A 165 -16.70 12.64 -11.72
CA GLU A 165 -17.48 12.91 -12.94
C GLU A 165 -16.72 13.77 -13.97
N LYS A 166 -15.59 14.38 -13.56
CA LYS A 166 -14.76 15.25 -14.42
C LYS A 166 -13.42 14.61 -14.79
N TRP A 167 -13.17 13.37 -14.29
CA TRP A 167 -11.95 12.61 -14.54
C TRP A 167 -11.84 12.04 -16.00
#